data_bfaa6ead3385da38cbb95889c994d370
#
_entry.id   bfaa6ead3385da38cbb95889c994d370
#
_cell.length_a   1.000
_cell.length_b   1.000
_cell.length_c   1.000
_cell.angle_alpha   90.00
_cell.angle_beta   90.00
_cell.angle_gamma   90.00
#
_symmetry.space_group_name_H-M   'P 1'
#
loop_
_entity.id
_entity.type
_entity.pdbx_description
1 polymer ?
#
loop_
_entity_poly.entity_id
_entity_poly.type
_entity_poly.pdbx_seq_one_letter_code
_entity_poly.pdbx_strand_id
1 'polypeptide(L)'
;IGEAVDKLTILDIKCKRITDPVKLQHCKVEYQALYDELQEHMVNYPFHYGLLYNINDEIWTIQDEFRKNPTKEHCVSILDKNDMRFRLKNILNNLTNSHLREQKGYPKRRALVFHHLGLGDHVCLIGAVRYVALQYDETVIFCYARNEKNVRSFFSDDPSIKLIVINSLAEAVYNPSDYTDVYLSGNHANIYDNSIDFPACFYDHMKMDRSIRYSYFHIPISTTASSVYEAIRDVPYIFVHQTFLGNGGGVISEFVTWDINEILTLDPNINLYPEGHKWHTLAQGSVNLPFIDYSELIKHAKEIHVVNSSFYCLAAHLELDASVKKCYLRETGQYDPAWGFRS
;
A
#
# COMPACT_ATOMS: atom_id res chain seq x y z
N ILE A 1 -12.56 -14.30 14.12
CA ILE A 1 -11.12 -13.93 14.20
C ILE A 1 -10.98 -12.42 14.43
N GLY A 2 -11.63 -11.55 13.65
CA GLY A 2 -11.49 -10.08 13.79
C GLY A 2 -11.70 -9.55 15.22
N GLU A 3 -12.70 -10.06 15.95
CA GLU A 3 -12.94 -9.69 17.35
C GLU A 3 -11.79 -10.15 18.28
N ALA A 4 -11.23 -11.32 18.03
CA ALA A 4 -10.13 -11.84 18.85
C ALA A 4 -8.84 -11.05 18.62
N VAL A 5 -8.54 -10.72 17.36
CA VAL A 5 -7.39 -9.85 17.00
C VAL A 5 -7.57 -8.46 17.57
N ASP A 6 -8.78 -7.90 17.52
CA ASP A 6 -9.10 -6.60 18.12
C ASP A 6 -8.86 -6.61 19.64
N LYS A 7 -9.32 -7.64 20.34
CA LYS A 7 -9.06 -7.81 21.77
C LYS A 7 -7.56 -7.93 22.06
N LEU A 8 -6.81 -8.64 21.22
CA LEU A 8 -5.36 -8.80 21.38
C LEU A 8 -4.64 -7.44 21.26
N THR A 9 -5.00 -6.61 20.27
CA THR A 9 -4.40 -5.26 20.14
C THR A 9 -4.71 -4.37 21.35
N ILE A 10 -5.94 -4.43 21.89
CA ILE A 10 -6.32 -3.70 23.12
C ILE A 10 -5.50 -4.19 24.31
N LEU A 11 -5.26 -5.49 24.44
CA LEU A 11 -4.44 -6.05 25.52
C LEU A 11 -2.96 -5.63 25.39
N ASP A 12 -2.44 -5.57 24.17
CA ASP A 12 -1.08 -5.07 23.91
C ASP A 12 -0.95 -3.59 24.36
N ILE A 13 -1.92 -2.74 24.02
CA ILE A 13 -1.97 -1.35 24.51
C ILE A 13 -2.03 -1.30 26.03
N LYS A 14 -2.90 -2.11 26.66
CA LYS A 14 -3.00 -2.20 28.14
C LYS A 14 -1.67 -2.62 28.78
N CYS A 15 -0.98 -3.60 28.23
CA CYS A 15 0.31 -4.06 28.72
C CYS A 15 1.41 -2.97 28.67
N LYS A 16 1.30 -2.01 27.73
CA LYS A 16 2.22 -0.88 27.60
C LYS A 16 1.84 0.33 28.47
N ARG A 17 0.55 0.54 28.74
CA ARG A 17 0.04 1.77 29.37
C ARG A 17 -0.35 1.60 30.83
N ILE A 18 -0.69 0.39 31.31
CA ILE A 18 -1.09 0.14 32.70
C ILE A 18 0.16 0.01 33.59
N THR A 19 0.21 0.82 34.64
CA THR A 19 1.32 0.85 35.62
C THR A 19 1.06 0.05 36.89
N ASP A 20 -0.22 -0.24 37.19
CA ASP A 20 -0.59 -1.07 38.37
C ASP A 20 -0.11 -2.51 38.15
N PRO A 21 0.77 -3.06 39.04
CA PRO A 21 1.39 -4.36 38.82
C PRO A 21 0.40 -5.53 38.76
N VAL A 22 -0.67 -5.49 39.53
CA VAL A 22 -1.67 -6.57 39.60
C VAL A 22 -2.50 -6.57 38.32
N LYS A 23 -3.00 -5.40 37.91
CA LYS A 23 -3.75 -5.26 36.65
C LYS A 23 -2.90 -5.59 35.45
N LEU A 24 -1.63 -5.14 35.44
CA LEU A 24 -0.68 -5.45 34.37
C LEU A 24 -0.46 -6.95 34.23
N GLN A 25 -0.29 -7.67 35.36
CA GLN A 25 -0.10 -9.12 35.34
C GLN A 25 -1.32 -9.83 34.74
N HIS A 26 -2.53 -9.42 35.10
CA HIS A 26 -3.75 -9.98 34.51
C HIS A 26 -3.81 -9.73 32.99
N CYS A 27 -3.47 -8.52 32.54
CA CYS A 27 -3.42 -8.22 31.11
C CYS A 27 -2.40 -9.06 30.38
N LYS A 28 -1.23 -9.28 30.94
CA LYS A 28 -0.17 -10.12 30.33
C LYS A 28 -0.59 -11.58 30.18
N VAL A 29 -1.24 -12.16 31.20
CA VAL A 29 -1.75 -13.54 31.13
C VAL A 29 -2.80 -13.67 30.04
N GLU A 30 -3.74 -12.73 29.97
CA GLU A 30 -4.78 -12.76 28.93
C GLU A 30 -4.21 -12.50 27.52
N TYR A 31 -3.24 -11.58 27.39
CA TYR A 31 -2.52 -11.33 26.15
C TYR A 31 -1.82 -12.59 25.64
N GLN A 32 -1.06 -13.27 26.51
CA GLN A 32 -0.30 -14.46 26.10
C GLN A 32 -1.24 -15.57 25.63
N ALA A 33 -2.33 -15.82 26.34
CA ALA A 33 -3.30 -16.84 25.96
C ALA A 33 -3.92 -16.57 24.56
N LEU A 34 -4.25 -15.31 24.26
CA LEU A 34 -4.77 -14.93 22.93
C LEU A 34 -3.66 -14.91 21.87
N TYR A 35 -2.45 -14.50 22.21
CA TYR A 35 -1.33 -14.45 21.28
C TYR A 35 -0.98 -15.84 20.77
N ASP A 36 -0.92 -16.84 21.63
CA ASP A 36 -0.59 -18.23 21.27
C ASP A 36 -1.59 -18.79 20.24
N GLU A 37 -2.86 -18.38 20.35
CA GLU A 37 -3.92 -18.81 19.40
C GLU A 37 -3.94 -18.01 18.10
N LEU A 38 -3.45 -16.76 18.11
CA LEU A 38 -3.61 -15.83 16.99
C LEU A 38 -2.31 -15.48 16.27
N GLN A 39 -1.15 -15.94 16.74
CA GLN A 39 0.15 -15.57 16.19
C GLN A 39 0.27 -15.81 14.68
N GLU A 40 -0.30 -16.91 14.15
CA GLU A 40 -0.31 -17.19 12.73
C GLU A 40 -1.04 -16.10 11.94
N HIS A 41 -2.18 -15.63 12.43
CA HIS A 41 -2.93 -14.54 11.78
C HIS A 41 -2.19 -13.21 11.84
N MET A 42 -1.43 -12.94 12.91
CA MET A 42 -0.61 -11.74 13.02
C MET A 42 0.55 -11.76 12.02
N VAL A 43 1.19 -12.91 11.85
CA VAL A 43 2.28 -13.10 10.88
C VAL A 43 1.77 -12.99 9.44
N ASN A 44 0.60 -13.55 9.14
CA ASN A 44 0.02 -13.54 7.80
C ASN A 44 -0.59 -12.17 7.42
N TYR A 45 -1.05 -11.38 8.40
CA TYR A 45 -1.73 -10.09 8.18
C TYR A 45 -1.14 -8.95 9.03
N PRO A 46 0.18 -8.72 8.99
CA PRO A 46 0.86 -7.77 9.89
C PRO A 46 0.38 -6.33 9.68
N PHE A 47 0.07 -5.93 8.44
CA PHE A 47 -0.48 -4.62 8.13
C PHE A 47 -1.82 -4.37 8.82
N HIS A 48 -2.76 -5.32 8.71
CA HIS A 48 -4.10 -5.19 9.29
C HIS A 48 -4.05 -5.21 10.83
N TYR A 49 -3.15 -6.03 11.41
CA TYR A 49 -2.90 -6.03 12.85
C TYR A 49 -2.36 -4.67 13.32
N GLY A 50 -1.32 -4.16 12.66
CA GLY A 50 -0.71 -2.86 13.01
C GLY A 50 -1.70 -1.71 12.87
N LEU A 51 -2.52 -1.71 11.81
CA LEU A 51 -3.53 -0.69 11.61
C LEU A 51 -4.62 -0.73 12.69
N LEU A 52 -5.08 -1.93 13.06
CA LEU A 52 -6.06 -2.11 14.15
C LEU A 52 -5.50 -1.68 15.50
N TYR A 53 -4.22 -1.99 15.77
CA TYR A 53 -3.52 -1.50 16.94
C TYR A 53 -3.50 0.04 16.99
N ASN A 54 -3.12 0.70 15.89
CA ASN A 54 -3.05 2.15 15.83
C ASN A 54 -4.43 2.80 16.06
N ILE A 55 -5.47 2.28 15.43
CA ILE A 55 -6.85 2.78 15.64
C ILE A 55 -7.25 2.63 17.11
N ASN A 56 -6.97 1.50 17.74
CA ASN A 56 -7.30 1.27 19.15
C ASN A 56 -6.47 2.17 20.09
N ASP A 57 -5.21 2.43 19.77
CA ASP A 57 -4.35 3.32 20.55
C ASP A 57 -4.79 4.79 20.44
N GLU A 58 -5.22 5.21 19.27
CA GLU A 58 -5.86 6.53 19.06
C GLU A 58 -7.17 6.65 19.86
N ILE A 59 -8.04 5.64 19.79
CA ILE A 59 -9.28 5.63 20.60
C ILE A 59 -8.96 5.75 22.08
N TRP A 60 -7.96 5.00 22.58
CA TRP A 60 -7.54 5.09 23.98
C TRP A 60 -7.12 6.51 24.34
N THR A 61 -6.26 7.12 23.53
CA THR A 61 -5.73 8.47 23.74
C THR A 61 -6.87 9.51 23.77
N ILE A 62 -7.77 9.48 22.77
CA ILE A 62 -8.90 10.41 22.68
C ILE A 62 -9.86 10.21 23.87
N GLN A 63 -10.08 8.98 24.32
CA GLN A 63 -10.91 8.72 25.51
C GLN A 63 -10.29 9.27 26.80
N ASP A 64 -8.97 9.21 26.95
CA ASP A 64 -8.28 9.79 28.10
C ASP A 64 -8.33 11.31 28.08
N GLU A 65 -8.24 11.94 26.93
CA GLU A 65 -8.44 13.38 26.74
C GLU A 65 -9.88 13.79 27.02
N PHE A 66 -10.84 13.04 26.48
CA PHE A 66 -12.27 13.25 26.72
C PHE A 66 -12.63 13.21 28.20
N ARG A 67 -12.06 12.28 28.98
CA ARG A 67 -12.31 12.20 30.45
C ARG A 67 -11.79 13.43 31.18
N LYS A 68 -10.74 14.10 30.68
CA LYS A 68 -10.17 15.31 31.27
C LYS A 68 -10.93 16.57 30.85
N ASN A 69 -11.27 16.66 29.57
CA ASN A 69 -11.96 17.81 28.98
C ASN A 69 -12.91 17.36 27.85
N PRO A 70 -14.17 17.03 28.17
CA PRO A 70 -15.14 16.55 27.19
C PRO A 70 -15.44 17.61 26.12
N THR A 71 -15.29 17.26 24.84
CA THR A 71 -15.71 18.09 23.71
C THR A 71 -16.53 17.29 22.70
N LYS A 72 -17.29 17.99 21.84
CA LYS A 72 -18.05 17.35 20.76
C LYS A 72 -17.12 16.68 19.73
N GLU A 73 -15.99 17.31 19.47
CA GLU A 73 -14.97 16.82 18.52
C GLU A 73 -14.43 15.46 18.97
N HIS A 74 -14.16 15.29 20.27
CA HIS A 74 -13.75 13.99 20.83
C HIS A 74 -14.83 12.91 20.61
N CYS A 75 -16.11 13.24 20.82
CA CYS A 75 -17.19 12.28 20.58
C CYS A 75 -17.27 11.86 19.11
N VAL A 76 -17.19 12.81 18.18
CA VAL A 76 -17.19 12.52 16.74
C VAL A 76 -15.99 11.66 16.37
N SER A 77 -14.80 12.03 16.82
CA SER A 77 -13.57 11.28 16.52
C SER A 77 -13.62 9.84 17.05
N ILE A 78 -14.15 9.63 18.27
CA ILE A 78 -14.33 8.27 18.83
C ILE A 78 -15.31 7.46 17.97
N LEU A 79 -16.40 8.04 17.50
CA LEU A 79 -17.37 7.36 16.63
C LEU A 79 -16.75 6.98 15.30
N ASP A 80 -16.04 7.91 14.63
CA ASP A 80 -15.37 7.67 13.35
C ASP A 80 -14.32 6.56 13.49
N LYS A 81 -13.50 6.59 14.54
CA LYS A 81 -12.49 5.56 14.80
C LYS A 81 -13.11 4.19 15.11
N ASN A 82 -14.22 4.14 15.83
CA ASN A 82 -14.94 2.88 16.04
C ASN A 82 -15.54 2.33 14.74
N ASP A 83 -15.97 3.18 13.81
CA ASP A 83 -16.43 2.74 12.49
C ASP A 83 -15.27 2.19 11.64
N MET A 84 -14.10 2.82 11.65
CA MET A 84 -12.89 2.29 11.01
C MET A 84 -12.49 0.94 11.62
N ARG A 85 -12.47 0.84 12.96
CA ARG A 85 -12.19 -0.38 13.70
C ARG A 85 -13.14 -1.52 13.31
N PHE A 86 -14.44 -1.23 13.23
CA PHE A 86 -15.47 -2.19 12.79
C PHE A 86 -15.17 -2.72 11.37
N ARG A 87 -14.87 -1.84 10.40
CA ARG A 87 -14.57 -2.24 9.02
C ARG A 87 -13.31 -3.08 8.93
N LEU A 88 -12.28 -2.71 9.67
CA LEU A 88 -11.02 -3.47 9.69
C LEU A 88 -11.20 -4.87 10.30
N LYS A 89 -12.00 -5.02 11.35
CA LYS A 89 -12.39 -6.34 11.87
C LYS A 89 -13.10 -7.19 10.82
N ASN A 90 -13.99 -6.59 10.03
CA ASN A 90 -14.67 -7.29 8.95
C ASN A 90 -13.73 -7.67 7.79
N ILE A 91 -12.73 -6.84 7.46
CA ILE A 91 -11.67 -7.21 6.51
C ILE A 91 -10.92 -8.45 7.03
N LEU A 92 -10.46 -8.44 8.28
CA LEU A 92 -9.80 -9.59 8.91
C LEU A 92 -10.69 -10.84 8.92
N ASN A 93 -11.98 -10.71 9.22
CA ASN A 93 -12.92 -11.82 9.15
C ASN A 93 -13.07 -12.39 7.74
N ASN A 94 -13.02 -11.55 6.70
CA ASN A 94 -13.02 -11.99 5.30
C ASN A 94 -11.73 -12.73 4.94
N LEU A 95 -10.56 -12.18 5.28
CA LEU A 95 -9.26 -12.76 5.00
C LEU A 95 -9.06 -14.12 5.66
N THR A 96 -9.63 -14.31 6.86
CA THR A 96 -9.52 -15.54 7.63
C THR A 96 -10.70 -16.50 7.44
N ASN A 97 -11.62 -16.22 6.50
CA ASN A 97 -12.85 -16.98 6.28
C ASN A 97 -13.68 -17.18 7.56
N SER A 98 -13.68 -16.21 8.48
CA SER A 98 -14.47 -16.28 9.71
C SER A 98 -15.97 -16.23 9.40
N HIS A 99 -16.75 -17.11 10.05
CA HIS A 99 -18.20 -17.13 9.92
C HIS A 99 -18.89 -16.04 10.74
N LEU A 100 -18.21 -15.51 11.76
CA LEU A 100 -18.74 -14.46 12.61
C LEU A 100 -18.40 -13.09 12.01
N ARG A 101 -19.45 -12.25 11.81
CA ARG A 101 -19.31 -10.89 11.30
C ARG A 101 -20.20 -9.96 12.09
N GLU A 102 -19.63 -8.90 12.60
CA GLU A 102 -20.42 -7.81 13.19
C GLU A 102 -21.29 -7.15 12.11
N GLN A 103 -22.52 -6.78 12.46
CA GLN A 103 -23.44 -6.07 11.57
C GLN A 103 -23.79 -4.72 12.19
N LYS A 104 -23.92 -3.70 11.35
CA LYS A 104 -24.41 -2.36 11.75
C LYS A 104 -25.78 -2.11 11.14
N GLY A 105 -26.66 -1.47 11.90
CA GLY A 105 -28.07 -1.26 11.52
C GLY A 105 -28.35 0.05 10.76
N TYR A 106 -27.33 0.82 10.37
CA TYR A 106 -27.53 2.08 9.64
C TYR A 106 -27.35 1.93 8.13
N PRO A 107 -27.83 2.90 7.33
CA PRO A 107 -27.71 2.88 5.89
C PRO A 107 -26.26 2.76 5.44
N LYS A 108 -26.02 1.99 4.37
CA LYS A 108 -24.68 1.86 3.77
C LYS A 108 -24.21 3.20 3.23
N ARG A 109 -22.97 3.54 3.56
CA ARG A 109 -22.27 4.70 3.05
C ARG A 109 -21.33 4.27 1.93
N ARG A 110 -21.36 5.02 0.82
CA ARG A 110 -20.51 4.75 -0.36
C ARG A 110 -19.65 5.96 -0.66
N ALA A 111 -18.40 5.74 -1.05
CA ALA A 111 -17.52 6.77 -1.55
C ALA A 111 -17.05 6.46 -2.97
N LEU A 112 -16.81 7.51 -3.75
CA LEU A 112 -16.09 7.44 -5.02
C LEU A 112 -14.74 8.11 -4.86
N VAL A 113 -13.65 7.41 -5.25
CA VAL A 113 -12.32 8.01 -5.42
C VAL A 113 -12.00 8.02 -6.90
N PHE A 114 -11.96 9.21 -7.50
CA PHE A 114 -11.68 9.39 -8.91
C PHE A 114 -10.42 10.22 -9.13
N HIS A 115 -9.47 9.63 -9.83
CA HIS A 115 -8.14 10.17 -10.09
C HIS A 115 -7.68 9.87 -11.52
N HIS A 116 -6.44 10.23 -11.87
CA HIS A 116 -5.78 9.74 -13.09
C HIS A 116 -5.75 8.22 -13.09
N LEU A 117 -5.92 7.61 -14.26
CA LEU A 117 -6.14 6.16 -14.38
C LEU A 117 -4.91 5.42 -14.93
N GLY A 118 -3.73 6.05 -14.89
CA GLY A 118 -2.45 5.39 -15.13
C GLY A 118 -2.12 4.41 -14.01
N LEU A 119 -1.36 3.35 -14.32
CA LEU A 119 -0.99 2.35 -13.32
C LEU A 119 -0.19 2.97 -12.15
N GLY A 120 0.74 3.88 -12.45
CA GLY A 120 1.51 4.60 -11.43
C GLY A 120 0.62 5.45 -10.51
N ASP A 121 -0.41 6.10 -11.07
CA ASP A 121 -1.35 6.92 -10.31
C ASP A 121 -2.16 6.06 -9.32
N HIS A 122 -2.59 4.87 -9.74
CA HIS A 122 -3.22 3.90 -8.85
C HIS A 122 -2.29 3.51 -7.70
N VAL A 123 -1.01 3.26 -7.97
CA VAL A 123 -0.03 2.92 -6.93
C VAL A 123 0.12 4.08 -5.94
N CYS A 124 0.27 5.31 -6.43
CA CYS A 124 0.39 6.51 -5.58
C CYS A 124 -0.81 6.70 -4.64
N LEU A 125 -1.98 6.24 -5.05
CA LEU A 125 -3.23 6.45 -4.32
C LEU A 125 -3.70 5.24 -3.50
N ILE A 126 -2.94 4.15 -3.45
CA ILE A 126 -3.29 2.99 -2.62
C ILE A 126 -3.60 3.41 -1.18
N GLY A 127 -2.75 4.25 -0.58
CA GLY A 127 -2.98 4.73 0.79
C GLY A 127 -4.28 5.50 0.94
N ALA A 128 -4.58 6.43 0.02
CA ALA A 128 -5.82 7.21 0.04
C ALA A 128 -7.07 6.33 -0.13
N VAL A 129 -7.06 5.40 -1.10
CA VAL A 129 -8.19 4.49 -1.35
C VAL A 129 -8.46 3.61 -0.13
N ARG A 130 -7.42 3.04 0.49
CA ARG A 130 -7.55 2.23 1.72
C ARG A 130 -8.03 3.05 2.91
N TYR A 131 -7.53 4.27 3.07
CA TYR A 131 -8.00 5.19 4.12
C TYR A 131 -9.48 5.51 3.96
N VAL A 132 -9.94 5.79 2.74
CA VAL A 132 -11.37 6.02 2.44
C VAL A 132 -12.16 4.73 2.69
N ALA A 133 -11.67 3.56 2.27
CA ALA A 133 -12.37 2.29 2.48
C ALA A 133 -12.62 1.96 3.96
N LEU A 134 -11.79 2.45 4.87
CA LEU A 134 -12.06 2.32 6.31
C LEU A 134 -13.15 3.26 6.84
N GLN A 135 -13.59 4.25 6.06
CA GLN A 135 -14.62 5.21 6.48
C GLN A 135 -15.98 4.92 5.84
N TYR A 136 -16.04 4.09 4.78
CA TYR A 136 -17.24 3.79 4.02
C TYR A 136 -17.45 2.28 3.89
N ASP A 137 -18.70 1.86 3.67
CA ASP A 137 -19.04 0.45 3.51
C ASP A 137 -18.69 -0.08 2.12
N GLU A 138 -18.54 0.83 1.16
CA GLU A 138 -18.08 0.56 -0.18
C GLU A 138 -17.32 1.76 -0.74
N THR A 139 -16.12 1.52 -1.26
CA THR A 139 -15.31 2.53 -1.95
C THR A 139 -15.15 2.13 -3.41
N VAL A 140 -15.59 2.99 -4.30
CA VAL A 140 -15.56 2.77 -5.75
C VAL A 140 -14.41 3.55 -6.37
N ILE A 141 -13.67 2.90 -7.27
CA ILE A 141 -12.64 3.54 -8.10
C ILE A 141 -12.84 3.18 -9.58
N PHE A 142 -12.51 4.10 -10.47
CA PHE A 142 -12.42 3.80 -11.91
C PHE A 142 -11.06 3.18 -12.23
N CYS A 143 -11.03 2.30 -13.24
CA CYS A 143 -9.81 1.68 -13.74
C CYS A 143 -9.91 1.43 -15.25
N TYR A 144 -8.85 1.72 -16.00
CA TYR A 144 -8.78 1.28 -17.39
C TYR A 144 -8.67 -0.25 -17.49
N ALA A 145 -9.36 -0.85 -18.47
CA ALA A 145 -9.35 -2.30 -18.70
C ALA A 145 -7.93 -2.88 -18.80
N ARG A 146 -6.99 -2.14 -19.42
CA ARG A 146 -5.58 -2.55 -19.53
C ARG A 146 -4.87 -2.67 -18.16
N ASN A 147 -5.36 -2.00 -17.12
CA ASN A 147 -4.78 -1.98 -15.78
C ASN A 147 -5.57 -2.86 -14.78
N GLU A 148 -6.75 -3.37 -15.18
CA GLU A 148 -7.69 -4.05 -14.28
C GLU A 148 -7.05 -5.14 -13.43
N LYS A 149 -6.28 -6.05 -14.06
CA LYS A 149 -5.64 -7.16 -13.36
C LYS A 149 -4.71 -6.68 -12.24
N ASN A 150 -3.89 -5.67 -12.53
CA ASN A 150 -2.96 -5.11 -11.56
C ASN A 150 -3.70 -4.36 -10.45
N VAL A 151 -4.66 -3.52 -10.79
CA VAL A 151 -5.40 -2.72 -9.79
C VAL A 151 -6.24 -3.61 -8.88
N ARG A 152 -6.86 -4.68 -9.40
CA ARG A 152 -7.53 -5.68 -8.56
C ARG A 152 -6.58 -6.34 -7.57
N SER A 153 -5.36 -6.64 -7.98
CA SER A 153 -4.38 -7.26 -7.09
C SER A 153 -3.94 -6.34 -5.95
N PHE A 154 -3.93 -5.01 -6.15
CA PHE A 154 -3.58 -4.05 -5.09
C PHE A 154 -4.55 -4.07 -3.91
N PHE A 155 -5.80 -4.48 -4.14
CA PHE A 155 -6.87 -4.45 -3.16
C PHE A 155 -7.55 -5.82 -2.97
N SER A 156 -6.85 -6.90 -3.34
CA SER A 156 -7.42 -8.25 -3.26
C SER A 156 -7.77 -8.71 -1.83
N ASP A 157 -7.18 -8.08 -0.84
CA ASP A 157 -7.40 -8.28 0.59
C ASP A 157 -8.59 -7.47 1.15
N ASP A 158 -9.13 -6.50 0.39
CA ASP A 158 -10.25 -5.66 0.83
C ASP A 158 -11.44 -5.70 -0.14
N PRO A 159 -12.45 -6.52 0.15
CA PRO A 159 -13.62 -6.67 -0.73
C PRO A 159 -14.56 -5.45 -0.73
N SER A 160 -14.36 -4.45 0.14
CA SER A 160 -15.15 -3.23 0.15
C SER A 160 -14.75 -2.28 -0.98
N ILE A 161 -13.56 -2.44 -1.55
CA ILE A 161 -13.07 -1.65 -2.68
C ILE A 161 -13.56 -2.26 -4.00
N LYS A 162 -14.31 -1.47 -4.78
CA LYS A 162 -14.95 -1.89 -6.04
C LYS A 162 -14.35 -1.14 -7.22
N LEU A 163 -14.04 -1.88 -8.29
CA LEU A 163 -13.55 -1.31 -9.54
C LEU A 163 -14.68 -1.18 -10.56
N ILE A 164 -14.81 0.02 -11.15
CA ILE A 164 -15.55 0.24 -12.41
C ILE A 164 -14.53 0.26 -13.53
N VAL A 165 -14.58 -0.77 -14.38
CA VAL A 165 -13.64 -0.94 -15.49
C VAL A 165 -14.16 -0.20 -16.71
N ILE A 166 -13.31 0.65 -17.32
CA ILE A 166 -13.62 1.47 -18.50
C ILE A 166 -12.53 1.32 -19.56
N ASN A 167 -12.87 1.55 -20.81
CA ASN A 167 -11.90 1.53 -21.93
C ASN A 167 -11.37 2.93 -22.25
N SER A 168 -12.17 3.96 -21.99
CA SER A 168 -11.81 5.35 -22.22
C SER A 168 -12.30 6.25 -21.09
N LEU A 169 -11.67 7.42 -20.93
CA LEU A 169 -12.08 8.40 -19.92
C LEU A 169 -13.53 8.90 -20.15
N ALA A 170 -14.01 8.88 -21.39
CA ALA A 170 -15.40 9.28 -21.71
C ALA A 170 -16.45 8.35 -21.08
N GLU A 171 -16.07 7.12 -20.73
CA GLU A 171 -16.94 6.15 -20.04
C GLU A 171 -16.96 6.35 -18.51
N ALA A 172 -16.08 7.20 -17.95
CA ALA A 172 -16.05 7.50 -16.53
C ALA A 172 -17.20 8.44 -16.12
N VAL A 173 -18.42 7.95 -16.27
CA VAL A 173 -19.64 8.69 -15.92
C VAL A 173 -20.16 8.20 -14.57
N TYR A 174 -20.46 9.13 -13.68
CA TYR A 174 -21.05 8.83 -12.37
C TYR A 174 -22.07 9.90 -11.98
N ASN A 175 -23.06 9.52 -11.17
CA ASN A 175 -23.98 10.46 -10.55
C ASN A 175 -23.51 10.71 -9.10
N PRO A 176 -23.14 11.93 -8.71
CA PRO A 176 -22.69 12.24 -7.35
C PRO A 176 -23.69 11.83 -6.27
N SER A 177 -25.01 11.83 -6.56
CA SER A 177 -26.03 11.43 -5.59
C SER A 177 -26.03 9.94 -5.24
N ASP A 178 -25.31 9.09 -6.01
CA ASP A 178 -25.16 7.67 -5.71
C ASP A 178 -24.10 7.39 -4.61
N TYR A 179 -23.40 8.44 -4.20
CA TYR A 179 -22.31 8.38 -3.22
C TYR A 179 -22.56 9.31 -2.04
N THR A 180 -22.12 8.90 -0.87
CA THR A 180 -22.12 9.78 0.32
C THR A 180 -21.09 10.89 0.14
N ASP A 181 -19.91 10.53 -0.37
CA ASP A 181 -18.82 11.46 -0.64
C ASP A 181 -18.08 11.11 -1.94
N VAL A 182 -17.57 12.14 -2.62
CA VAL A 182 -16.78 12.01 -3.85
C VAL A 182 -15.43 12.70 -3.65
N TYR A 183 -14.37 11.92 -3.76
CA TYR A 183 -12.99 12.39 -3.68
C TYR A 183 -12.41 12.50 -5.08
N LEU A 184 -12.11 13.72 -5.51
CA LEU A 184 -11.53 13.99 -6.82
C LEU A 184 -10.08 14.36 -6.68
N SER A 185 -9.22 13.75 -7.49
CA SER A 185 -7.80 14.06 -7.56
C SER A 185 -7.33 14.04 -9.00
N GLY A 186 -6.25 14.75 -9.28
CA GLY A 186 -5.61 14.66 -10.57
C GLY A 186 -6.22 15.53 -11.66
N ASN A 187 -7.00 16.56 -11.35
CA ASN A 187 -7.46 17.51 -12.35
C ASN A 187 -6.34 18.50 -12.75
N HIS A 188 -5.46 18.02 -13.51
CA HIS A 188 -4.81 18.43 -14.75
C HIS A 188 -4.00 19.73 -14.79
N ALA A 189 -4.32 20.81 -14.09
CA ALA A 189 -3.73 22.08 -14.47
C ALA A 189 -2.33 22.31 -13.87
N ASN A 190 -1.97 21.67 -12.74
CA ASN A 190 -0.73 21.99 -12.02
C ASN A 190 -0.04 20.79 -11.34
N ILE A 191 -0.40 19.57 -11.68
CA ILE A 191 0.18 18.36 -11.04
C ILE A 191 1.64 18.13 -11.43
N TYR A 192 2.06 18.69 -12.56
CA TYR A 192 3.40 18.57 -13.10
C TYR A 192 4.30 19.78 -12.81
N ASP A 193 4.00 20.53 -11.76
CA ASP A 193 4.97 21.47 -11.23
C ASP A 193 6.10 20.66 -10.59
N ASN A 194 7.27 20.69 -11.22
CA ASN A 194 8.47 19.96 -10.77
C ASN A 194 8.94 20.36 -9.37
N SER A 195 8.37 21.42 -8.78
CA SER A 195 8.64 21.85 -7.41
C SER A 195 7.85 21.07 -6.35
N ILE A 196 6.86 20.25 -6.74
CA ILE A 196 5.95 19.55 -5.84
C ILE A 196 6.18 18.03 -5.99
N ASP A 197 6.29 17.31 -4.87
CA ASP A 197 6.27 15.84 -4.84
C ASP A 197 5.00 15.34 -5.55
N PHE A 198 5.16 14.81 -6.76
CA PHE A 198 4.06 14.39 -7.64
C PHE A 198 3.02 13.50 -6.94
N PRO A 199 3.40 12.45 -6.19
CA PRO A 199 2.42 11.66 -5.47
C PRO A 199 1.72 12.41 -4.33
N ALA A 200 2.35 13.39 -3.71
CA ALA A 200 1.76 14.14 -2.61
C ALA A 200 0.63 15.06 -3.07
N CYS A 201 0.70 15.63 -4.27
CA CYS A 201 -0.34 16.53 -4.76
C CYS A 201 -1.71 15.83 -4.94
N PHE A 202 -1.75 14.51 -5.12
CA PHE A 202 -3.02 13.77 -5.14
C PHE A 202 -3.74 13.86 -3.79
N TYR A 203 -3.01 13.80 -2.68
CA TYR A 203 -3.55 13.91 -1.32
C TYR A 203 -4.03 15.34 -1.03
N ASP A 204 -3.27 16.34 -1.46
CA ASP A 204 -3.66 17.75 -1.32
C ASP A 204 -4.97 18.05 -2.06
N HIS A 205 -5.16 17.53 -3.28
CA HIS A 205 -6.41 17.69 -4.04
C HIS A 205 -7.61 17.08 -3.32
N MET A 206 -7.43 15.96 -2.66
CA MET A 206 -8.48 15.31 -1.86
C MET A 206 -8.61 15.89 -0.46
N LYS A 207 -7.81 16.93 -0.11
CA LYS A 207 -7.72 17.52 1.23
C LYS A 207 -7.42 16.49 2.32
N MET A 208 -6.55 15.56 2.01
CA MET A 208 -6.09 14.50 2.91
C MET A 208 -4.70 14.83 3.45
N ASP A 209 -4.42 14.42 4.68
CA ASP A 209 -3.08 14.50 5.24
C ASP A 209 -2.11 13.63 4.42
N ARG A 210 -0.95 14.18 4.07
CA ARG A 210 0.07 13.49 3.26
C ARG A 210 0.64 12.24 3.95
N SER A 211 0.57 12.16 5.28
CA SER A 211 1.00 10.97 6.04
C SER A 211 0.19 9.72 5.70
N ILE A 212 -1.08 9.89 5.26
CA ILE A 212 -1.95 8.81 4.81
C ILE A 212 -1.29 8.02 3.68
N ARG A 213 -0.52 8.69 2.83
CA ARG A 213 0.22 8.08 1.73
C ARG A 213 1.03 6.85 2.15
N TYR A 214 1.68 6.92 3.29
CA TYR A 214 2.54 5.84 3.78
C TYR A 214 1.88 4.99 4.87
N SER A 215 1.11 5.62 5.75
CA SER A 215 0.49 4.94 6.89
C SER A 215 -0.57 3.93 6.48
N TYR A 216 -1.20 4.14 5.31
CA TYR A 216 -2.23 3.25 4.76
C TYR A 216 -1.79 2.54 3.47
N PHE A 217 -0.53 2.71 3.06
CA PHE A 217 -0.02 2.00 1.89
C PHE A 217 0.21 0.53 2.22
N HIS A 218 -0.46 -0.33 1.49
CA HIS A 218 -0.27 -1.78 1.58
C HIS A 218 -0.61 -2.45 0.26
N ILE A 219 0.27 -3.33 -0.17
CA ILE A 219 0.07 -4.24 -1.30
C ILE A 219 0.15 -5.66 -0.77
N PRO A 220 -0.88 -6.50 -0.97
CA PRO A 220 -0.83 -7.90 -0.58
C PRO A 220 0.32 -8.62 -1.27
N ILE A 221 1.12 -9.38 -0.52
CA ILE A 221 2.22 -10.15 -1.06
C ILE A 221 1.65 -11.42 -1.69
N SER A 222 1.94 -11.64 -2.97
CA SER A 222 1.56 -12.88 -3.65
C SER A 222 2.53 -14.02 -3.34
N THR A 223 2.06 -15.26 -3.45
CA THR A 223 2.94 -16.45 -3.34
C THR A 223 4.02 -16.46 -4.40
N THR A 224 3.76 -15.93 -5.61
CA THR A 224 4.74 -15.78 -6.68
C THR A 224 5.83 -14.79 -6.29
N ALA A 225 5.48 -13.60 -5.75
CA ALA A 225 6.46 -12.62 -5.27
C ALA A 225 7.42 -13.23 -4.26
N SER A 226 6.88 -13.93 -3.26
CA SER A 226 7.67 -14.62 -2.24
C SER A 226 8.59 -15.69 -2.85
N SER A 227 8.09 -16.52 -3.76
CA SER A 227 8.87 -17.61 -4.34
C SER A 227 9.99 -17.12 -5.26
N VAL A 228 9.75 -16.05 -6.03
CA VAL A 228 10.77 -15.45 -6.91
C VAL A 228 11.86 -14.81 -6.06
N TYR A 229 11.49 -14.08 -5.02
CA TYR A 229 12.47 -13.50 -4.10
C TYR A 229 13.28 -14.56 -3.36
N GLU A 230 12.65 -15.60 -2.82
CA GLU A 230 13.33 -16.72 -2.14
C GLU A 230 14.38 -17.40 -3.03
N ALA A 231 14.15 -17.48 -4.34
CA ALA A 231 15.11 -18.06 -5.28
C ALA A 231 16.41 -17.23 -5.43
N ILE A 232 16.41 -15.95 -5.06
CA ILE A 232 17.55 -15.03 -5.24
C ILE A 232 17.99 -14.33 -3.96
N ARG A 233 17.32 -14.50 -2.83
CA ARG A 233 17.55 -13.74 -1.59
C ARG A 233 19.00 -13.73 -1.09
N ASP A 234 19.74 -14.81 -1.35
CA ASP A 234 21.14 -14.96 -0.92
C ASP A 234 22.14 -14.38 -1.95
N VAL A 235 21.63 -13.83 -3.08
CA VAL A 235 22.43 -13.22 -4.14
C VAL A 235 22.19 -11.70 -4.14
N PRO A 236 23.21 -10.87 -3.88
CA PRO A 236 23.07 -9.41 -4.04
C PRO A 236 22.70 -9.05 -5.48
N TYR A 237 21.69 -8.21 -5.64
CA TYR A 237 21.25 -7.80 -6.98
C TYR A 237 20.87 -6.32 -7.04
N ILE A 238 20.89 -5.80 -8.26
CA ILE A 238 20.43 -4.46 -8.62
C ILE A 238 19.10 -4.59 -9.37
N PHE A 239 18.09 -3.80 -9.00
CA PHE A 239 16.84 -3.70 -9.73
C PHE A 239 16.88 -2.50 -10.68
N VAL A 240 16.63 -2.75 -11.96
CA VAL A 240 16.67 -1.73 -13.03
C VAL A 240 15.35 -1.77 -13.80
N HIS A 241 14.75 -0.62 -14.05
CA HIS A 241 13.64 -0.49 -15.01
C HIS A 241 13.99 0.60 -16.01
N GLN A 242 14.41 0.18 -17.22
CA GLN A 242 15.03 1.05 -18.22
C GLN A 242 14.06 1.55 -19.29
N THR A 243 13.02 0.79 -19.60
CA THR A 243 12.16 1.07 -20.75
C THR A 243 10.73 1.33 -20.32
N PHE A 244 10.13 2.30 -20.97
CA PHE A 244 8.71 2.60 -20.85
C PHE A 244 7.98 2.04 -22.09
N LEU A 245 7.10 1.07 -21.88
CA LEU A 245 6.26 0.52 -22.95
C LEU A 245 5.24 1.58 -23.38
N GLY A 246 5.47 2.22 -24.51
CA GLY A 246 4.48 3.07 -25.16
C GLY A 246 4.98 4.31 -25.89
N ASN A 247 6.07 4.94 -25.50
CA ASN A 247 6.51 6.21 -26.09
C ASN A 247 8.02 6.41 -26.20
N GLY A 248 8.78 5.35 -26.53
CA GLY A 248 10.18 5.47 -26.90
C GLY A 248 11.06 6.15 -25.84
N GLY A 249 10.93 5.72 -24.57
CA GLY A 249 11.69 6.30 -23.47
C GLY A 249 13.19 5.98 -23.56
N GLY A 250 14.02 6.89 -23.01
CA GLY A 250 15.46 6.74 -22.93
C GLY A 250 15.90 5.48 -22.20
N VAL A 251 17.08 4.98 -22.55
CA VAL A 251 17.67 3.78 -21.96
C VAL A 251 18.62 4.22 -20.84
N ILE A 252 18.45 3.65 -19.62
CA ILE A 252 19.37 3.90 -18.49
C ILE A 252 20.78 3.33 -18.79
N SER A 253 20.97 2.53 -19.83
CA SER A 253 22.24 1.85 -20.14
C SER A 253 23.45 2.78 -20.20
N GLU A 254 23.26 4.08 -20.48
CA GLU A 254 24.33 5.08 -20.46
C GLU A 254 24.79 5.47 -19.05
N PHE A 255 24.02 5.08 -18.01
CA PHE A 255 24.25 5.47 -16.60
C PHE A 255 24.63 4.29 -15.70
N VAL A 256 24.74 3.09 -16.26
CA VAL A 256 25.16 1.89 -15.52
C VAL A 256 26.65 1.97 -15.24
N THR A 257 27.01 2.13 -13.95
CA THR A 257 28.41 2.23 -13.50
C THR A 257 28.96 0.92 -12.94
N TRP A 258 28.16 -0.16 -12.94
CA TRP A 258 28.53 -1.48 -12.44
C TRP A 258 28.72 -2.50 -13.56
N ASP A 259 29.55 -3.52 -13.31
CA ASP A 259 29.69 -4.64 -14.22
C ASP A 259 28.56 -5.65 -14.01
N ILE A 260 27.67 -5.80 -14.99
CA ILE A 260 26.55 -6.76 -14.95
C ILE A 260 27.02 -8.22 -14.88
N ASN A 261 28.30 -8.51 -15.22
CA ASN A 261 28.86 -9.87 -15.08
C ASN A 261 29.22 -10.19 -13.62
N GLU A 262 29.49 -9.18 -12.80
CA GLU A 262 29.87 -9.37 -11.40
C GLU A 262 28.68 -9.34 -10.45
N ILE A 263 27.68 -8.49 -10.72
CA ILE A 263 26.48 -8.38 -9.89
C ILE A 263 25.21 -8.69 -10.70
N LEU A 264 24.33 -9.52 -10.14
CA LEU A 264 23.02 -9.82 -10.74
C LEU A 264 22.24 -8.53 -10.94
N THR A 265 21.79 -8.27 -12.16
CA THR A 265 20.93 -7.13 -12.51
C THR A 265 19.61 -7.64 -13.07
N LEU A 266 18.50 -7.21 -12.46
CA LEU A 266 17.16 -7.62 -12.82
C LEU A 266 16.42 -6.48 -13.50
N ASP A 267 15.91 -6.74 -14.71
CA ASP A 267 14.99 -5.84 -15.41
C ASP A 267 13.65 -6.55 -15.63
N PRO A 268 12.51 -5.94 -15.25
CA PRO A 268 11.20 -6.58 -15.35
C PRO A 268 10.75 -6.87 -16.77
N ASN A 269 11.32 -6.23 -17.78
CA ASN A 269 10.90 -6.35 -19.16
C ASN A 269 11.78 -7.28 -20.01
N ILE A 270 13.06 -7.42 -19.64
CA ILE A 270 14.04 -8.19 -20.44
C ILE A 270 15.03 -8.95 -19.57
N ASN A 271 15.48 -10.09 -20.05
CA ASN A 271 16.64 -10.76 -19.48
C ASN A 271 17.91 -10.13 -20.06
N LEU A 272 18.74 -9.52 -19.23
CA LEU A 272 19.97 -8.84 -19.62
C LEU A 272 21.11 -9.82 -19.95
N TYR A 273 20.94 -11.12 -19.72
CA TYR A 273 21.97 -12.13 -19.81
C TYR A 273 21.71 -13.10 -20.99
N PRO A 274 22.70 -13.42 -21.79
CA PRO A 274 22.57 -14.43 -22.83
C PRO A 274 22.43 -15.83 -22.22
N GLU A 275 21.87 -16.74 -23.00
CA GLU A 275 21.77 -18.15 -22.61
C GLU A 275 23.17 -18.73 -22.29
N GLY A 276 23.25 -19.48 -21.19
CA GLY A 276 24.50 -20.03 -20.66
C GLY A 276 25.28 -19.11 -19.70
N HIS A 277 24.87 -17.86 -19.54
CA HIS A 277 25.47 -16.99 -18.52
C HIS A 277 25.04 -17.44 -17.11
N LYS A 278 25.92 -17.29 -16.10
CA LYS A 278 25.65 -17.71 -14.70
C LYS A 278 24.38 -17.13 -14.09
N TRP A 279 23.98 -15.93 -14.51
CA TRP A 279 22.79 -15.22 -14.02
C TRP A 279 21.54 -15.42 -14.88
N HIS A 280 21.65 -16.06 -16.07
CA HIS A 280 20.53 -16.14 -17.01
C HIS A 280 19.26 -16.71 -16.40
N THR A 281 19.34 -17.85 -15.72
CA THR A 281 18.17 -18.54 -15.15
C THR A 281 17.52 -17.72 -14.05
N LEU A 282 18.30 -17.10 -13.15
CA LEU A 282 17.78 -16.26 -12.08
C LEU A 282 17.10 -15.00 -12.64
N ALA A 283 17.74 -14.30 -13.58
CA ALA A 283 17.17 -13.13 -14.21
C ALA A 283 15.91 -13.46 -15.02
N GLN A 284 15.89 -14.61 -15.72
CA GLN A 284 14.72 -15.05 -16.48
C GLN A 284 13.49 -15.26 -15.59
N GLY A 285 13.67 -15.70 -14.35
CA GLY A 285 12.59 -15.90 -13.39
C GLY A 285 11.91 -14.58 -12.95
N SER A 286 12.55 -13.42 -13.20
CA SER A 286 12.01 -12.10 -12.86
C SER A 286 11.41 -11.33 -14.05
N VAL A 287 11.42 -11.89 -15.27
CA VAL A 287 10.93 -11.20 -16.46
C VAL A 287 9.44 -11.40 -16.66
N ASN A 288 8.72 -10.31 -16.97
CA ASN A 288 7.28 -10.31 -17.28
C ASN A 288 6.38 -10.91 -16.19
N LEU A 289 6.73 -10.73 -14.93
CA LEU A 289 5.85 -11.06 -13.80
C LEU A 289 4.63 -10.10 -13.74
N PRO A 290 3.54 -10.48 -13.10
CA PRO A 290 2.52 -9.54 -12.65
C PRO A 290 3.16 -8.38 -11.87
N PHE A 291 2.66 -7.16 -12.07
CA PHE A 291 3.30 -5.96 -11.49
C PHE A 291 3.48 -6.03 -9.96
N ILE A 292 2.49 -6.57 -9.26
CA ILE A 292 2.53 -6.72 -7.79
C ILE A 292 3.68 -7.64 -7.32
N ASP A 293 4.06 -8.60 -8.14
CA ASP A 293 5.06 -9.62 -7.80
C ASP A 293 6.48 -9.07 -7.75
N TYR A 294 6.69 -7.84 -8.23
CA TYR A 294 7.97 -7.13 -8.09
C TYR A 294 8.18 -6.46 -6.73
N SER A 295 7.17 -6.42 -5.85
CA SER A 295 7.26 -5.70 -4.57
C SER A 295 8.43 -6.18 -3.71
N GLU A 296 8.60 -7.50 -3.54
CA GLU A 296 9.70 -8.06 -2.74
C GLU A 296 11.06 -7.88 -3.46
N LEU A 297 11.09 -8.03 -4.79
CA LEU A 297 12.31 -7.80 -5.56
C LEU A 297 12.80 -6.34 -5.49
N ILE A 298 11.89 -5.39 -5.48
CA ILE A 298 12.23 -3.97 -5.34
C ILE A 298 12.65 -3.66 -3.91
N LYS A 299 11.92 -4.16 -2.91
CA LYS A 299 12.18 -3.91 -1.50
C LYS A 299 13.58 -4.31 -1.08
N HIS A 300 14.04 -5.50 -1.49
CA HIS A 300 15.28 -6.11 -1.07
C HIS A 300 16.45 -5.95 -2.06
N ALA A 301 16.30 -5.15 -3.10
CA ALA A 301 17.39 -4.83 -4.01
C ALA A 301 18.51 -4.04 -3.28
N LYS A 302 19.77 -4.33 -3.61
CA LYS A 302 20.93 -3.57 -3.12
C LYS A 302 20.94 -2.14 -3.66
N GLU A 303 20.57 -1.98 -4.93
CA GLU A 303 20.44 -0.71 -5.60
C GLU A 303 19.19 -0.70 -6.49
N ILE A 304 18.59 0.47 -6.67
CA ILE A 304 17.37 0.66 -7.47
C ILE A 304 17.64 1.79 -8.48
N HIS A 305 17.45 1.49 -9.75
CA HIS A 305 17.59 2.42 -10.86
C HIS A 305 16.34 2.32 -11.74
N VAL A 306 15.44 3.28 -11.67
CA VAL A 306 14.16 3.25 -12.38
C VAL A 306 13.90 4.54 -13.12
N VAL A 307 13.23 4.47 -14.27
CA VAL A 307 12.66 5.66 -14.89
C VAL A 307 11.39 6.07 -14.17
N ASN A 308 10.96 7.33 -14.32
CA ASN A 308 9.73 7.89 -13.74
C ASN A 308 8.45 7.20 -14.31
N SER A 309 8.17 6.01 -13.86
CA SER A 309 7.11 5.09 -14.31
C SER A 309 6.33 4.51 -13.12
N SER A 310 5.44 3.56 -13.39
CA SER A 310 4.76 2.81 -12.31
C SER A 310 5.73 2.09 -11.36
N PHE A 311 6.87 1.61 -11.84
CA PHE A 311 7.90 0.99 -10.99
C PHE A 311 8.56 2.00 -10.04
N TYR A 312 8.79 3.25 -10.50
CA TYR A 312 9.18 4.31 -9.58
C TYR A 312 8.10 4.54 -8.51
N CYS A 313 6.82 4.65 -8.92
CA CYS A 313 5.73 4.84 -7.97
C CYS A 313 5.68 3.73 -6.94
N LEU A 314 5.91 2.47 -7.33
CA LEU A 314 5.98 1.34 -6.40
C LEU A 314 7.18 1.49 -5.44
N ALA A 315 8.38 1.68 -5.98
CA ALA A 315 9.60 1.83 -5.20
C ALA A 315 9.52 3.02 -4.21
N ALA A 316 8.94 4.14 -4.63
CA ALA A 316 8.79 5.33 -3.78
C ALA A 316 7.86 5.15 -2.57
N HIS A 317 7.04 4.09 -2.54
CA HIS A 317 6.12 3.80 -1.44
C HIS A 317 6.56 2.64 -0.55
N LEU A 318 7.49 1.81 -1.01
CA LEU A 318 8.03 0.69 -0.22
C LEU A 318 9.13 1.17 0.75
N GLU A 319 9.29 0.46 1.84
CA GLU A 319 10.48 0.54 2.69
C GLU A 319 11.59 -0.27 2.02
N LEU A 320 12.65 0.41 1.58
CA LEU A 320 13.67 -0.15 0.70
C LEU A 320 14.97 -0.40 1.47
N ASP A 321 15.54 -1.60 1.31
CA ASP A 321 16.87 -1.95 1.83
C ASP A 321 18.00 -1.32 0.99
N ALA A 322 17.68 -0.78 -0.18
CA ALA A 322 18.65 -0.24 -1.14
C ALA A 322 19.49 0.90 -0.58
N SER A 323 20.80 0.81 -0.72
CA SER A 323 21.77 1.87 -0.38
C SER A 323 21.81 2.98 -1.44
N VAL A 324 21.48 2.66 -2.69
CA VAL A 324 21.39 3.60 -3.82
C VAL A 324 20.00 3.54 -4.41
N LYS A 325 19.35 4.69 -4.51
CA LYS A 325 18.00 4.84 -5.08
C LYS A 325 18.02 6.00 -6.06
N LYS A 326 17.78 5.72 -7.35
CA LYS A 326 17.81 6.74 -8.40
C LYS A 326 16.59 6.63 -9.31
N CYS A 327 15.93 7.78 -9.56
CA CYS A 327 14.93 7.92 -10.60
C CYS A 327 15.49 8.73 -11.76
N TYR A 328 15.20 8.30 -12.95
CA TYR A 328 15.66 8.93 -14.20
C TYR A 328 14.43 9.42 -14.98
N LEU A 329 14.58 10.57 -15.63
CA LEU A 329 13.56 11.05 -16.56
C LEU A 329 13.46 10.12 -17.75
N ARG A 330 12.31 9.56 -18.02
CA ARG A 330 12.08 8.62 -19.13
C ARG A 330 12.30 9.25 -20.50
N GLU A 331 12.17 10.59 -20.61
CA GLU A 331 12.34 11.34 -21.84
C GLU A 331 13.80 11.54 -22.20
N THR A 332 14.70 11.65 -21.23
CA THR A 332 16.11 11.98 -21.41
C THR A 332 17.07 10.95 -20.83
N GLY A 333 16.60 10.07 -19.96
CA GLY A 333 17.45 9.15 -19.20
C GLY A 333 18.31 9.82 -18.14
N GLN A 334 18.15 11.13 -17.91
CA GLN A 334 18.92 11.87 -16.92
C GLN A 334 18.40 11.60 -15.51
N TYR A 335 19.32 11.45 -14.56
CA TYR A 335 18.98 11.39 -13.14
C TYR A 335 18.35 12.70 -12.68
N ASP A 336 17.21 12.60 -11.96
CA ASP A 336 16.54 13.74 -11.38
C ASP A 336 16.37 13.54 -9.86
N PRO A 337 17.10 14.27 -9.03
CA PRO A 337 17.04 14.17 -7.57
C PRO A 337 15.71 14.66 -6.97
N ALA A 338 14.86 15.35 -7.73
CA ALA A 338 13.54 15.79 -7.28
C ALA A 338 12.57 14.60 -7.06
N TRP A 339 12.83 13.45 -7.70
CA TRP A 339 12.07 12.22 -7.51
C TRP A 339 12.57 11.46 -6.28
N GLY A 340 11.97 11.77 -5.12
CA GLY A 340 12.33 11.17 -3.83
C GLY A 340 11.76 9.75 -3.64
N PHE A 341 12.38 9.03 -2.72
CA PHE A 341 11.91 7.72 -2.23
C PHE A 341 11.54 7.86 -0.75
N ARG A 342 10.73 6.95 -0.24
CA ARG A 342 10.44 6.86 1.17
C ARG A 342 11.74 6.73 1.97
N SER A 343 11.92 7.61 2.95
CA SER A 343 13.07 7.64 3.88
C SER A 343 12.91 6.61 4.98
#